data_047252b1da99a925b25c531332768333
#
_entry.id   047252b1da99a925b25c531332768333
#
_cell.length_a   1.000
_cell.length_b   1.000
_cell.length_c   1.000
_cell.angle_alpha   90.00
_cell.angle_beta   90.00
_cell.angle_gamma   90.00
#
_symmetry.space_group_name_H-M   'P 1'
#
loop_
_entity.id
_entity.type
_entity.pdbx_description
1 polymer ?
#
loop_
_entity_poly.entity_id
_entity_poly.type
_entity_poly.pdbx_seq_one_letter_code
_entity_poly.pdbx_strand_id
1 'polypeptide(L)'
;WDAFGLPAEQYAIKTGNHPEGFTQRNIATFKRQLKMLGFSYDWSKEVSTADPQFYKWTQWIFEQLYKDGLAKNVDMPVNWCEELGTVLANDEIIDGKSERGGYPVVRKNMRQWVMDIPKYADRLLSQIDDLDWPESTKEIQRNWIGKSVGAHVDFKVAGTDKQFTVS
;
A
#
# COMPACT_ATOMS: atom_id res chain seq x y z
N TRP A 1 15.07 -7.76 -7.07
CA TRP A 1 14.37 -6.95 -8.06
C TRP A 1 12.90 -6.88 -7.70
N ASP A 2 12.40 -5.69 -7.45
CA ASP A 2 10.97 -5.41 -7.36
C ASP A 2 10.46 -5.25 -8.80
N ALA A 3 9.88 -6.31 -9.34
CA ALA A 3 9.71 -6.46 -10.78
C ALA A 3 8.24 -6.43 -11.25
N PHE A 4 7.29 -6.37 -10.34
CA PHE A 4 5.90 -6.03 -10.64
C PHE A 4 5.68 -4.51 -10.55
N GLY A 5 4.74 -3.99 -11.33
CA GLY A 5 4.31 -2.61 -11.14
C GLY A 5 3.80 -1.91 -12.38
N LEU A 6 3.12 -0.79 -12.15
CA LEU A 6 2.51 0.05 -13.16
C LEU A 6 3.47 0.53 -14.26
N PRO A 7 4.75 0.86 -13.99
CA PRO A 7 5.65 1.31 -15.07
C PRO A 7 5.83 0.28 -16.19
N ALA A 8 5.99 -1.00 -15.83
CA ALA A 8 6.12 -2.07 -16.83
C ALA A 8 4.80 -2.31 -17.58
N GLU A 9 3.67 -2.27 -16.87
CA GLU A 9 2.34 -2.43 -17.46
C GLU A 9 1.98 -1.30 -18.42
N GLN A 10 2.20 -0.05 -18.03
CA GLN A 10 1.97 1.13 -18.87
C GLN A 10 2.86 1.12 -20.12
N TYR A 11 4.11 0.69 -19.98
CA TYR A 11 4.99 0.52 -21.13
C TYR A 11 4.47 -0.57 -22.08
N ALA A 12 4.00 -1.69 -21.53
CA ALA A 12 3.41 -2.77 -22.30
C ALA A 12 2.18 -2.31 -23.10
N ILE A 13 1.27 -1.56 -22.46
CA ILE A 13 0.09 -0.99 -23.12
C ILE A 13 0.49 -0.05 -24.27
N LYS A 14 1.44 0.86 -24.03
CA LYS A 14 1.89 1.85 -25.02
C LYS A 14 2.61 1.25 -26.22
N THR A 15 3.33 0.15 -26.01
CA THR A 15 4.23 -0.41 -27.04
C THR A 15 3.75 -1.72 -27.63
N GLY A 16 2.70 -2.33 -27.08
CA GLY A 16 2.23 -3.67 -27.45
C GLY A 16 3.20 -4.80 -27.07
N ASN A 17 4.19 -4.53 -26.23
CA ASN A 17 5.16 -5.53 -25.79
C ASN A 17 4.73 -6.19 -24.47
N HIS A 18 5.11 -7.45 -24.27
CA HIS A 18 4.87 -8.13 -23.01
C HIS A 18 5.72 -7.50 -21.87
N PRO A 19 5.16 -7.22 -20.69
CA PRO A 19 5.87 -6.54 -19.60
C PRO A 19 7.08 -7.33 -19.09
N GLU A 20 7.03 -8.67 -19.09
CA GLU A 20 8.14 -9.53 -18.66
C GLU A 20 9.43 -9.26 -19.46
N GLY A 21 9.33 -9.25 -20.79
CA GLY A 21 10.50 -9.04 -21.66
C GLY A 21 11.15 -7.67 -21.45
N PHE A 22 10.36 -6.63 -21.23
CA PHE A 22 10.84 -5.30 -20.87
C PHE A 22 11.55 -5.31 -19.50
N THR A 23 10.92 -5.90 -18.49
CA THR A 23 11.46 -6.00 -17.13
C THR A 23 12.78 -6.74 -17.10
N GLN A 24 12.89 -7.89 -17.79
CA GLN A 24 14.12 -8.68 -17.85
C GLN A 24 15.28 -7.92 -18.51
N ARG A 25 15.02 -7.17 -19.59
CA ARG A 25 16.05 -6.31 -20.22
C ARG A 25 16.53 -5.22 -19.27
N ASN A 26 15.63 -4.61 -18.52
CA ASN A 26 15.99 -3.58 -17.55
C ASN A 26 16.80 -4.17 -16.39
N ILE A 27 16.42 -5.31 -15.84
CA ILE A 27 17.18 -6.03 -14.82
C ILE A 27 18.61 -6.31 -15.29
N ALA A 28 18.76 -6.84 -16.50
CA ALA A 28 20.08 -7.11 -17.08
C ALA A 28 20.93 -5.83 -17.19
N THR A 29 20.32 -4.72 -17.60
CA THR A 29 20.98 -3.42 -17.70
C THR A 29 21.42 -2.89 -16.34
N PHE A 30 20.53 -2.87 -15.34
CA PHE A 30 20.83 -2.45 -13.98
C PHE A 30 21.94 -3.31 -13.35
N LYS A 31 21.84 -4.63 -13.52
CA LYS A 31 22.85 -5.55 -13.00
C LYS A 31 24.25 -5.26 -13.59
N ARG A 32 24.32 -5.01 -14.90
CA ARG A 32 25.56 -4.61 -15.56
C ARG A 32 26.10 -3.31 -15.00
N GLN A 33 25.25 -2.29 -14.83
CA GLN A 33 25.64 -0.98 -14.30
C GLN A 33 26.13 -1.07 -12.84
N LEU A 34 25.43 -1.81 -11.98
CA LEU A 34 25.83 -2.02 -10.58
C LEU A 34 27.20 -2.74 -10.48
N LYS A 35 27.45 -3.72 -11.36
CA LYS A 35 28.75 -4.37 -11.44
C LYS A 35 29.86 -3.40 -11.87
N MET A 36 29.59 -2.49 -12.79
CA MET A 36 30.55 -1.45 -13.20
C MET A 36 30.93 -0.51 -12.06
N LEU A 37 30.00 -0.23 -11.14
CA LEU A 37 30.24 0.60 -9.95
C LEU A 37 31.01 -0.15 -8.84
N GLY A 38 31.26 -1.43 -9.00
CA GLY A 38 32.06 -2.22 -8.05
C GLY A 38 31.33 -2.59 -6.78
N PHE A 39 30.01 -2.59 -6.75
CA PHE A 39 29.25 -3.07 -5.58
C PHE A 39 29.48 -4.54 -5.33
N SER A 40 29.74 -4.89 -4.07
CA SER A 40 30.08 -6.26 -3.61
C SER A 40 28.84 -7.09 -3.27
N TYR A 41 27.84 -7.12 -4.17
CA TYR A 41 26.68 -7.99 -4.01
C TYR A 41 27.02 -9.44 -4.31
N ASP A 42 26.44 -10.35 -3.52
CA ASP A 42 26.43 -11.78 -3.85
C ASP A 42 25.34 -12.06 -4.89
N TRP A 43 25.72 -12.05 -6.15
CA TRP A 43 24.82 -12.25 -7.28
C TRP A 43 24.22 -13.67 -7.36
N SER A 44 24.74 -14.63 -6.58
CA SER A 44 24.12 -15.96 -6.48
C SER A 44 22.82 -15.96 -5.68
N LYS A 45 22.58 -14.90 -4.89
CA LYS A 45 21.37 -14.69 -4.06
C LYS A 45 20.39 -13.69 -4.65
N GLU A 46 20.53 -13.44 -5.95
CA GLU A 46 19.63 -12.58 -6.69
C GLU A 46 18.22 -13.18 -6.74
N VAL A 47 17.20 -12.37 -6.44
CA VAL A 47 15.80 -12.76 -6.52
C VAL A 47 14.99 -11.72 -7.29
N SER A 48 13.87 -12.15 -7.86
CA SER A 48 12.89 -11.26 -8.50
C SER A 48 11.50 -11.52 -7.94
N THR A 49 10.80 -10.47 -7.56
CA THR A 49 9.43 -10.58 -7.03
C THR A 49 8.43 -11.09 -8.06
N ALA A 50 8.75 -10.97 -9.35
CA ALA A 50 7.93 -11.50 -10.45
C ALA A 50 8.27 -12.96 -10.83
N ASP A 51 9.22 -13.60 -10.15
CA ASP A 51 9.51 -15.01 -10.34
C ASP A 51 8.41 -15.86 -9.64
N PRO A 52 7.75 -16.81 -10.33
CA PRO A 52 6.77 -17.71 -9.73
C PRO A 52 7.30 -18.46 -8.50
N GLN A 53 8.59 -18.82 -8.47
CA GLN A 53 9.21 -19.47 -7.32
C GLN A 53 9.33 -18.54 -6.11
N PHE A 54 9.35 -17.24 -6.35
CA PHE A 54 9.34 -16.24 -5.29
C PHE A 54 7.91 -15.88 -4.87
N TYR A 55 7.05 -15.42 -5.78
CA TYR A 55 5.74 -14.89 -5.42
C TYR A 55 4.74 -15.94 -4.93
N LYS A 56 4.98 -17.24 -5.16
CA LYS A 56 4.16 -18.29 -4.53
C LYS A 56 4.08 -18.18 -3.01
N TRP A 57 5.17 -17.67 -2.38
CA TRP A 57 5.19 -17.45 -0.93
C TRP A 57 4.39 -16.22 -0.52
N THR A 58 4.40 -15.17 -1.33
CA THR A 58 3.53 -13.99 -1.15
C THR A 58 2.05 -14.41 -1.24
N GLN A 59 1.71 -15.25 -2.21
CA GLN A 59 0.36 -15.81 -2.36
C GLN A 59 -0.03 -16.69 -1.17
N TRP A 60 0.90 -17.53 -0.69
CA TRP A 60 0.67 -18.36 0.48
C TRP A 60 0.43 -17.52 1.74
N ILE A 61 1.20 -16.45 1.97
CA ILE A 61 0.98 -15.52 3.08
C ILE A 61 -0.41 -14.89 2.98
N PHE A 62 -0.79 -14.43 1.78
CA PHE A 62 -2.14 -13.87 1.56
C PHE A 62 -3.24 -14.88 1.91
N GLU A 63 -3.09 -16.14 1.51
CA GLU A 63 -4.04 -17.19 1.87
C GLU A 63 -4.15 -17.41 3.38
N GLN A 64 -3.03 -17.33 4.13
CA GLN A 64 -3.09 -17.42 5.60
C GLN A 64 -3.86 -16.22 6.18
N LEU A 65 -3.56 -14.99 5.71
CA LEU A 65 -4.29 -13.80 6.14
C LEU A 65 -5.78 -13.89 5.84
N TYR A 66 -6.15 -14.46 4.71
CA TYR A 66 -7.56 -14.71 4.35
C TYR A 66 -8.22 -15.73 5.28
N LYS A 67 -7.55 -16.85 5.57
CA LYS A 67 -8.04 -17.89 6.50
C LYS A 67 -8.24 -17.36 7.91
N ASP A 68 -7.38 -16.44 8.35
CA ASP A 68 -7.45 -15.78 9.66
C ASP A 68 -8.45 -14.59 9.69
N GLY A 69 -9.16 -14.34 8.58
CA GLY A 69 -10.13 -13.25 8.45
C GLY A 69 -9.52 -11.85 8.44
N LEU A 70 -8.22 -11.76 8.17
CA LEU A 70 -7.48 -10.50 8.05
C LEU A 70 -7.50 -9.92 6.64
N ALA A 71 -7.65 -10.75 5.62
CA ALA A 71 -7.89 -10.32 4.25
C ALA A 71 -9.36 -10.55 3.88
N LYS A 72 -10.00 -9.52 3.33
CA LYS A 72 -11.43 -9.54 2.98
C LYS A 72 -11.63 -8.92 1.61
N ASN A 73 -12.62 -9.44 0.87
CA ASN A 73 -13.03 -8.85 -0.40
C ASN A 73 -14.34 -8.08 -0.17
N VAL A 74 -14.28 -6.76 -0.24
CA VAL A 74 -15.38 -5.86 0.12
C VAL A 74 -15.59 -4.78 -0.94
N ASP A 75 -16.82 -4.26 -1.01
CA ASP A 75 -17.13 -3.08 -1.81
C ASP A 75 -16.76 -1.83 -1.01
N MET A 76 -15.90 -0.99 -1.58
CA MET A 76 -15.44 0.23 -0.93
C MET A 76 -15.18 1.35 -1.94
N PRO A 77 -15.27 2.62 -1.52
CA PRO A 77 -14.89 3.73 -2.39
C PRO A 77 -13.37 3.77 -2.58
N VAL A 78 -12.95 3.76 -3.85
CA VAL A 78 -11.54 3.83 -4.26
C VAL A 78 -11.31 5.05 -5.15
N ASN A 79 -10.05 5.44 -5.29
CA ASN A 79 -9.63 6.48 -6.21
C ASN A 79 -9.38 5.86 -7.59
N TRP A 80 -10.29 6.02 -8.51
CA TRP A 80 -10.20 5.45 -9.84
C TRP A 80 -9.68 6.46 -10.86
N CYS A 81 -8.71 6.06 -11.65
CA CYS A 81 -8.22 6.82 -12.79
C CYS A 81 -8.51 6.05 -14.07
N GLU A 82 -9.42 6.58 -14.90
CA GLU A 82 -9.87 5.91 -16.14
C GLU A 82 -8.74 5.79 -17.15
N GLU A 83 -7.95 6.85 -17.32
CA GLU A 83 -6.87 6.92 -18.30
C GLU A 83 -5.71 5.99 -17.97
N LEU A 84 -5.47 5.72 -16.69
CA LEU A 84 -4.47 4.74 -16.25
C LEU A 84 -5.05 3.34 -16.11
N GLY A 85 -6.40 3.22 -16.09
CA GLY A 85 -7.10 1.95 -15.92
C GLY A 85 -6.83 1.28 -14.57
N THR A 86 -6.61 2.07 -13.51
CA THR A 86 -6.21 1.53 -12.20
C THR A 86 -6.74 2.35 -11.02
N VAL A 87 -6.71 1.71 -9.86
CA VAL A 87 -6.94 2.36 -8.56
C VAL A 87 -5.63 2.97 -8.06
N LEU A 88 -5.70 4.18 -7.50
CA LEU A 88 -4.57 4.92 -6.97
C LEU A 88 -4.66 5.05 -5.44
N ALA A 89 -3.51 4.97 -4.77
CA ALA A 89 -3.37 5.33 -3.37
C ALA A 89 -3.55 6.85 -3.18
N ASN A 90 -3.84 7.28 -1.95
CA ASN A 90 -4.03 8.72 -1.68
C ASN A 90 -2.76 9.52 -2.00
N ASP A 91 -1.58 8.96 -1.75
CA ASP A 91 -0.29 9.61 -2.00
C ASP A 91 0.03 9.79 -3.49
N GLU A 92 -0.68 9.06 -4.37
CA GLU A 92 -0.54 9.17 -5.83
C GLU A 92 -1.48 10.22 -6.45
N ILE A 93 -2.16 11.01 -5.60
CA ILE A 93 -3.14 12.01 -6.03
C ILE A 93 -2.72 13.39 -5.56
N ILE A 94 -2.55 14.31 -6.51
CA ILE A 94 -2.21 15.70 -6.28
C ILE A 94 -3.31 16.55 -6.92
N ASP A 95 -3.98 17.40 -6.13
CA ASP A 95 -5.05 18.29 -6.59
C ASP A 95 -6.15 17.58 -7.42
N GLY A 96 -6.57 16.39 -6.99
CA GLY A 96 -7.59 15.58 -7.65
C GLY A 96 -7.16 14.91 -8.95
N LYS A 97 -5.86 14.89 -9.23
CA LYS A 97 -5.26 14.28 -10.42
C LYS A 97 -4.21 13.25 -10.05
N SER A 98 -4.00 12.28 -10.92
CA SER A 98 -2.91 11.31 -10.77
C SER A 98 -1.55 12.02 -10.84
N GLU A 99 -0.64 11.73 -9.93
CA GLU A 99 0.75 12.20 -9.98
C GLU A 99 1.39 11.83 -11.33
N ARG A 100 1.13 10.63 -11.79
CA ARG A 100 1.56 10.15 -13.10
C ARG A 100 0.56 10.55 -14.18
N GLY A 101 0.97 11.44 -15.06
CA GLY A 101 0.23 11.85 -16.25
C GLY A 101 -0.80 12.98 -16.01
N GLY A 102 -1.08 13.37 -14.77
CA GLY A 102 -1.97 14.49 -14.45
C GLY A 102 -3.43 14.26 -14.83
N TYR A 103 -3.88 13.00 -14.84
CA TYR A 103 -5.24 12.63 -15.25
C TYR A 103 -6.25 12.78 -14.12
N PRO A 104 -7.52 13.08 -14.43
CA PRO A 104 -8.58 13.17 -13.42
C PRO A 104 -8.75 11.88 -12.63
N VAL A 105 -8.96 12.01 -11.33
CA VAL A 105 -9.24 10.89 -10.42
C VAL A 105 -10.63 11.07 -9.82
N VAL A 106 -11.43 10.02 -9.85
CA VAL A 106 -12.80 10.00 -9.33
C VAL A 106 -12.96 8.97 -8.22
N ARG A 107 -13.85 9.27 -7.27
CA ARG A 107 -14.26 8.29 -6.25
C ARG A 107 -15.27 7.34 -6.86
N LYS A 108 -15.00 6.04 -6.82
CA LYS A 108 -15.85 4.98 -7.38
C LYS A 108 -15.92 3.82 -6.42
N ASN A 109 -17.11 3.28 -6.19
CA ASN A 109 -17.24 2.04 -5.42
C ASN A 109 -16.81 0.86 -6.30
N MET A 110 -15.88 0.10 -5.79
CA MET A 110 -15.37 -1.11 -6.46
C MET A 110 -15.10 -2.21 -5.43
N ARG A 111 -15.25 -3.44 -5.87
CA ARG A 111 -14.91 -4.59 -5.07
C ARG A 111 -13.39 -4.74 -4.99
N GLN A 112 -12.86 -4.71 -3.77
CA GLN A 112 -11.42 -4.70 -3.51
C GLN A 112 -11.04 -5.69 -2.42
N TRP A 113 -9.84 -6.26 -2.55
CA TRP A 113 -9.20 -6.92 -1.44
C TRP A 113 -8.63 -5.88 -0.47
N VAL A 114 -8.94 -6.05 0.80
CA VAL A 114 -8.44 -5.20 1.88
C VAL A 114 -7.84 -6.06 2.98
N MET A 115 -6.79 -5.54 3.63
CA MET A 115 -6.19 -6.15 4.81
C MET A 115 -6.58 -5.34 6.04
N ASP A 116 -7.02 -6.04 7.10
CA ASP A 116 -7.44 -5.42 8.35
C ASP A 116 -6.22 -5.06 9.23
N ILE A 117 -5.38 -4.17 8.71
CA ILE A 117 -4.18 -3.67 9.39
C ILE A 117 -4.53 -2.98 10.72
N PRO A 118 -5.62 -2.18 10.83
CA PRO A 118 -6.00 -1.51 12.07
C PRO A 118 -6.20 -2.45 13.26
N LYS A 119 -6.53 -3.72 13.02
CA LYS A 119 -6.66 -4.73 14.07
C LYS A 119 -5.41 -4.88 14.95
N TYR A 120 -4.24 -4.53 14.40
CA TYR A 120 -2.96 -4.61 15.11
C TYR A 120 -2.49 -3.28 15.70
N ALA A 121 -3.19 -2.17 15.47
CA ALA A 121 -2.74 -0.84 15.82
C ALA A 121 -2.45 -0.69 17.33
N ASP A 122 -3.39 -1.10 18.19
CA ASP A 122 -3.21 -1.03 19.64
C ASP A 122 -2.07 -1.93 20.15
N ARG A 123 -1.95 -3.14 19.58
CA ARG A 123 -0.87 -4.06 19.92
C ARG A 123 0.49 -3.52 19.52
N LEU A 124 0.61 -2.98 18.30
CA LEU A 124 1.84 -2.35 17.85
C LEU A 124 2.22 -1.17 18.73
N LEU A 125 1.27 -0.29 19.01
CA LEU A 125 1.50 0.90 19.83
C LEU A 125 1.97 0.54 21.25
N SER A 126 1.35 -0.46 21.88
CA SER A 126 1.72 -0.87 23.25
C SER A 126 3.09 -1.55 23.37
N GLN A 127 3.61 -2.09 22.27
CA GLN A 127 4.88 -2.81 22.24
C GLN A 127 6.05 -1.99 21.71
N ILE A 128 5.81 -0.78 21.20
CA ILE A 128 6.88 0.08 20.66
C ILE A 128 7.94 0.40 21.70
N ASP A 129 7.54 0.60 22.96
CA ASP A 129 8.46 1.00 24.02
C ASP A 129 9.42 -0.12 24.45
N ASP A 130 9.04 -1.38 24.21
CA ASP A 130 9.86 -2.55 24.52
C ASP A 130 10.98 -2.79 23.49
N LEU A 131 10.99 -2.06 22.39
CA LEU A 131 11.98 -2.23 21.31
C LEU A 131 13.24 -1.43 21.59
N ASP A 132 14.39 -2.01 21.29
CA ASP A 132 15.69 -1.33 21.31
C ASP A 132 15.90 -0.50 20.01
N TRP A 133 15.02 0.48 19.83
CA TRP A 133 15.06 1.40 18.68
C TRP A 133 15.35 2.84 19.13
N PRO A 134 15.97 3.67 18.27
CA PRO A 134 16.08 5.09 18.52
C PRO A 134 14.73 5.74 18.79
N GLU A 135 14.67 6.69 19.76
CA GLU A 135 13.39 7.32 20.14
C GLU A 135 12.71 8.04 18.97
N SER A 136 13.50 8.66 18.09
CA SER A 136 12.95 9.27 16.86
C SER A 136 12.20 8.28 15.97
N THR A 137 12.66 7.03 15.88
CA THR A 137 11.98 5.98 15.13
C THR A 137 10.68 5.56 15.81
N LYS A 138 10.70 5.41 17.15
CA LYS A 138 9.49 5.09 17.93
C LYS A 138 8.44 6.18 17.79
N GLU A 139 8.85 7.44 17.84
CA GLU A 139 7.94 8.57 17.67
C GLU A 139 7.30 8.61 16.28
N ILE A 140 8.06 8.36 15.22
CA ILE A 140 7.51 8.23 13.85
C ILE A 140 6.44 7.14 13.80
N GLN A 141 6.67 5.98 14.42
CA GLN A 141 5.69 4.88 14.46
C GLN A 141 4.43 5.25 15.25
N ARG A 142 4.56 5.89 16.41
CA ARG A 142 3.41 6.38 17.19
C ARG A 142 2.57 7.38 16.40
N ASN A 143 3.22 8.33 15.75
CA ASN A 143 2.56 9.35 14.94
C ASN A 143 1.88 8.74 13.70
N TRP A 144 2.48 7.74 13.08
CA TRP A 144 1.88 7.02 11.96
C TRP A 144 0.61 6.27 12.37
N ILE A 145 0.61 5.58 13.52
CA ILE A 145 -0.57 4.91 14.05
C ILE A 145 -1.64 5.95 14.44
N GLY A 146 -1.23 7.08 15.01
CA GLY A 146 -2.08 8.26 15.20
C GLY A 146 -3.26 8.00 16.12
N LYS A 147 -3.09 7.22 17.20
CA LYS A 147 -4.18 6.96 18.15
C LYS A 147 -4.66 8.27 18.76
N SER A 148 -5.94 8.57 18.54
CA SER A 148 -6.61 9.69 19.21
C SER A 148 -7.71 9.17 20.13
N VAL A 149 -7.93 9.90 21.22
CA VAL A 149 -9.00 9.59 22.17
C VAL A 149 -9.94 10.78 22.19
N GLY A 150 -11.21 10.53 21.86
CA GLY A 150 -12.27 11.51 21.91
C GLY A 150 -13.36 11.12 22.91
N ALA A 151 -14.29 12.01 23.14
CA ALA A 151 -15.47 11.75 23.97
C ALA A 151 -16.74 12.10 23.17
N HIS A 152 -17.74 11.26 23.32
CA HIS A 152 -19.10 11.62 22.91
C HIS A 152 -19.79 12.32 24.08
N VAL A 153 -20.29 13.51 23.82
CA VAL A 153 -20.99 14.30 24.84
C VAL A 153 -22.42 14.53 24.39
N ASP A 154 -23.36 14.08 25.21
CA ASP A 154 -24.78 14.24 24.95
C ASP A 154 -25.28 15.56 25.55
N PHE A 155 -25.86 16.41 24.73
CA PHE A 155 -26.52 17.66 25.14
C PHE A 155 -28.03 17.49 25.03
N LYS A 156 -28.72 17.79 26.15
CA LYS A 156 -30.18 17.87 26.14
C LYS A 156 -30.65 19.28 25.76
N VAL A 157 -31.66 19.37 24.92
CA VAL A 157 -32.29 20.64 24.58
C VAL A 157 -33.26 21.02 25.67
N ALA A 158 -33.01 22.14 26.35
CA ALA A 158 -33.86 22.61 27.44
C ALA A 158 -35.33 22.72 27.02
N GLY A 159 -36.25 22.21 27.86
CA GLY A 159 -37.68 22.25 27.61
C GLY A 159 -38.20 21.25 26.57
N THR A 160 -37.40 20.28 26.15
CA THR A 160 -37.77 19.22 25.19
C THR A 160 -37.17 17.89 25.58
N ASP A 161 -37.70 16.79 24.99
CA ASP A 161 -37.11 15.44 25.15
C ASP A 161 -36.00 15.16 24.09
N LYS A 162 -35.59 16.18 23.36
CA LYS A 162 -34.53 16.03 22.33
C LYS A 162 -33.15 16.12 22.94
N GLN A 163 -32.26 15.31 22.42
CA GLN A 163 -30.81 15.39 22.68
C GLN A 163 -30.02 15.31 21.37
N PHE A 164 -28.82 15.82 21.38
CA PHE A 164 -27.85 15.65 20.30
C PHE A 164 -26.49 15.29 20.89
N THR A 165 -25.77 14.43 20.21
CA THR A 165 -24.45 13.99 20.57
C THR A 165 -23.41 14.75 19.75
N VAL A 166 -22.36 15.21 20.40
CA VAL A 166 -21.17 15.82 19.77
C VAL A 166 -19.99 14.92 20.06
N SER A 167 -19.15 14.70 19.04
CA SER A 167 -17.93 13.87 19.12
C SER A 167 -16.74 14.58 18.46
#